data_346387cbc19485603a606d1ce86f73b1
#
_entry.id   346387cbc19485603a606d1ce86f73b1
#
_cell.length_a   1.000
_cell.length_b   1.000
_cell.length_c   1.000
_cell.angle_alpha   90.00
_cell.angle_beta   90.00
_cell.angle_gamma   90.00
#
_symmetry.space_group_name_H-M   'P 1'
#
loop_
_entity.id
_entity.type
_entity.pdbx_description
1 polymer ?
#
loop_
_entity_poly.entity_id
_entity_poly.type
_entity_poly.pdbx_seq_one_letter_code
_entity_poly.pdbx_strand_id
1 'polypeptide(L)'
;MTRRILIRATGVARPGQLAGLGKALAASGARLLDINQSVTFGMLSLEALVGLDRDSDLEAALSAAGDELGLDVQAIQVSAEDYQRWSSQASRPRLILTLLAPHLPAGILAEVGALTAEHGLTVELIHRLSGREPLDGGVPQEHDSIQGACVECWLRGDEVDLDALREKALALGAMHGVDIAIQEDSIWRRHRRLVCFDMDSTLIQAEVIDELARRHGVYDEVAEVTERAMRGELDFQQSFRERMAKLKGLDEAVLAEIAEELPLMDGVERLMTQLKRLGYRTAILSGGFTYFARHLQQRLGFDEVHANELVIENGKVTGEVREPILDADRKAELLRDIAAREGLAMEQTIAVGDGANDLKMLAAAGLGIAFRAKPLVRAQARHSLSTLGLDAVLYLIGYRQGDLEEKGA
;
A
#
# COMPACT_ATOMS: atom_id res chain seq x y z
N MET A 1 29.06 38.07 4.74
CA MET A 1 28.67 36.72 4.35
C MET A 1 27.60 36.24 5.33
N THR A 2 26.47 35.72 4.87
CA THR A 2 25.41 35.17 5.73
C THR A 2 25.95 33.94 6.48
N ARG A 3 26.06 34.03 7.82
CA ARG A 3 26.36 32.84 8.66
C ARG A 3 25.15 31.92 8.63
N ARG A 4 25.37 30.60 8.54
CA ARG A 4 24.32 29.57 8.62
C ARG A 4 24.54 28.73 9.83
N ILE A 5 23.49 28.52 10.63
CA ILE A 5 23.58 27.78 11.89
C ILE A 5 22.44 26.75 11.90
N LEU A 6 22.80 25.49 12.13
CA LEU A 6 21.84 24.43 12.44
C LEU A 6 21.63 24.41 13.95
N ILE A 7 20.39 24.61 14.37
CA ILE A 7 19.97 24.56 15.75
C ILE A 7 19.34 23.22 16.00
N ARG A 8 19.75 22.55 17.06
CA ARG A 8 19.11 21.34 17.58
C ARG A 8 18.59 21.62 18.96
N ALA A 9 17.31 21.32 19.21
CA ALA A 9 16.70 21.45 20.51
C ALA A 9 16.00 20.13 20.88
N THR A 10 16.37 19.55 22.01
CA THR A 10 15.82 18.27 22.49
C THR A 10 15.40 18.38 23.95
N GLY A 11 14.35 17.64 24.35
CA GLY A 11 13.89 17.60 25.73
C GLY A 11 12.46 17.06 25.86
N VAL A 12 11.90 17.13 27.06
CA VAL A 12 10.51 16.75 27.29
C VAL A 12 9.59 17.77 26.63
N ALA A 13 8.68 17.30 25.76
CA ALA A 13 7.76 18.16 25.03
C ALA A 13 6.78 18.88 25.98
N ARG A 14 6.72 20.22 25.86
CA ARG A 14 5.82 21.09 26.63
C ARG A 14 5.20 22.17 25.73
N PRO A 15 3.95 22.59 25.99
CA PRO A 15 3.36 23.72 25.30
C PRO A 15 4.24 24.99 25.46
N GLY A 16 4.34 25.78 24.40
CA GLY A 16 5.06 27.07 24.42
C GLY A 16 6.53 27.01 24.01
N GLN A 17 7.17 25.83 23.96
CA GLN A 17 8.60 25.71 23.60
C GLN A 17 8.91 26.27 22.21
N LEU A 18 8.10 25.97 21.21
CA LEU A 18 8.29 26.53 19.86
C LEU A 18 8.17 28.07 19.86
N ALA A 19 7.25 28.62 20.66
CA ALA A 19 7.10 30.06 20.77
C ALA A 19 8.31 30.71 21.45
N GLY A 20 8.87 30.10 22.49
CA GLY A 20 10.07 30.57 23.20
C GLY A 20 11.30 30.57 22.29
N LEU A 21 11.57 29.44 21.63
CA LEU A 21 12.67 29.34 20.66
C LEU A 21 12.50 30.33 19.49
N GLY A 22 11.28 30.47 18.96
CA GLY A 22 11.01 31.43 17.89
C GLY A 22 11.24 32.88 18.29
N LYS A 23 10.95 33.28 19.55
CA LYS A 23 11.26 34.61 20.08
C LYS A 23 12.79 34.85 20.17
N ALA A 24 13.57 33.86 20.64
CA ALA A 24 15.03 33.95 20.69
C ALA A 24 15.63 34.11 19.28
N LEU A 25 15.15 33.36 18.31
CA LEU A 25 15.56 33.49 16.91
C LEU A 25 15.21 34.85 16.31
N ALA A 26 13.98 35.34 16.54
CA ALA A 26 13.53 36.64 16.05
C ALA A 26 14.34 37.80 16.67
N ALA A 27 14.64 37.76 17.99
CA ALA A 27 15.46 38.75 18.67
C ALA A 27 16.89 38.84 18.12
N SER A 28 17.43 37.71 17.65
CA SER A 28 18.75 37.64 17.01
C SER A 28 18.74 38.05 15.52
N GLY A 29 17.60 38.41 14.96
CA GLY A 29 17.45 38.74 13.53
C GLY A 29 17.67 37.55 12.60
N ALA A 30 17.50 36.33 13.10
CA ALA A 30 17.67 35.12 12.34
C ALA A 30 16.56 34.92 11.30
N ARG A 31 16.94 34.51 10.09
CA ARG A 31 16.02 34.13 9.02
C ARG A 31 15.94 32.62 8.98
N LEU A 32 14.73 32.06 9.11
CA LEU A 32 14.50 30.62 9.00
C LEU A 32 14.73 30.16 7.56
N LEU A 33 15.58 29.17 7.37
CA LEU A 33 15.88 28.54 6.07
C LEU A 33 15.20 27.18 5.95
N ASP A 34 15.16 26.42 7.04
CA ASP A 34 14.47 25.11 7.12
C ASP A 34 14.12 24.80 8.57
N ILE A 35 13.11 23.95 8.79
CA ILE A 35 12.71 23.51 10.12
C ILE A 35 12.05 22.13 10.07
N ASN A 36 12.42 21.30 11.03
CA ASN A 36 11.77 20.01 11.29
C ASN A 36 11.53 19.86 12.80
N GLN A 37 10.37 19.32 13.19
CA GLN A 37 10.05 19.00 14.57
C GLN A 37 9.32 17.68 14.66
N SER A 38 9.71 16.87 15.64
CA SER A 38 8.98 15.64 15.99
C SER A 38 8.79 15.55 17.50
N VAL A 39 7.74 14.83 17.91
CA VAL A 39 7.53 14.42 19.30
C VAL A 39 7.29 12.93 19.33
N THR A 40 8.24 12.20 19.91
CA THR A 40 8.16 10.75 20.06
C THR A 40 8.22 10.40 21.53
N PHE A 41 7.22 9.67 22.04
CA PHE A 41 7.13 9.27 23.45
C PHE A 41 7.29 10.46 24.43
N GLY A 42 6.69 11.61 24.10
CA GLY A 42 6.78 12.82 24.91
C GLY A 42 8.12 13.56 24.84
N MET A 43 9.05 13.11 24.02
CA MET A 43 10.33 13.75 23.77
C MET A 43 10.28 14.59 22.50
N LEU A 44 10.57 15.88 22.61
CA LEU A 44 10.73 16.80 21.50
C LEU A 44 12.11 16.65 20.88
N SER A 45 12.17 16.61 19.56
CA SER A 45 13.35 16.89 18.75
C SER A 45 12.99 17.95 17.72
N LEU A 46 13.69 19.06 17.72
CA LEU A 46 13.53 20.16 16.77
C LEU A 46 14.88 20.48 16.15
N GLU A 47 14.92 20.52 14.83
CA GLU A 47 16.06 21.04 14.06
C GLU A 47 15.58 22.25 13.26
N ALA A 48 16.34 23.35 13.34
CA ALA A 48 16.09 24.56 12.56
C ALA A 48 17.38 25.07 11.92
N LEU A 49 17.39 25.22 10.61
CA LEU A 49 18.48 25.87 9.90
C LEU A 49 18.15 27.35 9.72
N VAL A 50 19.05 28.22 10.20
CA VAL A 50 18.88 29.66 10.15
C VAL A 50 20.04 30.36 9.46
N GLY A 51 19.73 31.49 8.82
CA GLY A 51 20.70 32.43 8.27
C GLY A 51 20.77 33.70 9.11
N LEU A 52 21.97 34.21 9.35
CA LEU A 52 22.26 35.46 10.06
C LEU A 52 23.02 36.41 9.14
N ASP A 53 22.52 37.61 8.96
CA ASP A 53 23.14 38.63 8.12
C ASP A 53 24.02 39.61 8.95
N ARG A 54 23.93 39.56 10.27
CA ARG A 54 24.70 40.39 11.21
C ARG A 54 25.34 39.51 12.31
N ASP A 55 26.40 39.96 12.89
CA ASP A 55 26.94 39.37 14.13
C ASP A 55 25.91 39.60 15.24
N SER A 56 25.30 38.54 15.68
CA SER A 56 24.37 38.50 16.81
C SER A 56 24.82 37.40 17.77
N ASP A 57 24.60 37.60 19.06
CA ASP A 57 24.92 36.61 20.11
C ASP A 57 23.76 35.58 20.18
N LEU A 58 23.52 34.91 19.04
CA LEU A 58 22.49 33.89 18.93
C LEU A 58 22.73 32.74 19.89
N GLU A 59 24.00 32.34 20.09
CA GLU A 59 24.32 31.18 20.92
C GLU A 59 23.96 31.44 22.38
N ALA A 60 24.25 32.61 22.91
CA ALA A 60 23.86 32.99 24.28
C ALA A 60 22.31 33.11 24.40
N ALA A 61 21.63 33.68 23.41
CA ALA A 61 20.19 33.80 23.42
C ALA A 61 19.50 32.41 23.38
N LEU A 62 20.03 31.48 22.61
CA LEU A 62 19.53 30.11 22.53
C LEU A 62 19.80 29.31 23.78
N SER A 63 21.00 29.47 24.41
CA SER A 63 21.31 28.81 25.67
C SER A 63 20.35 29.27 26.77
N ALA A 64 20.14 30.58 26.91
CA ALA A 64 19.21 31.12 27.90
C ALA A 64 17.77 30.65 27.67
N ALA A 65 17.30 30.62 26.39
CA ALA A 65 16.01 30.09 26.05
C ALA A 65 15.89 28.58 26.33
N GLY A 66 16.95 27.81 26.09
CA GLY A 66 17.00 26.37 26.39
C GLY A 66 16.82 26.11 27.89
N ASP A 67 17.53 26.84 28.75
CA ASP A 67 17.43 26.74 30.21
C ASP A 67 16.01 27.07 30.69
N GLU A 68 15.40 28.15 30.17
CA GLU A 68 14.03 28.54 30.50
C GLU A 68 12.99 27.52 30.08
N LEU A 69 13.19 26.93 28.91
CA LEU A 69 12.22 25.99 28.28
C LEU A 69 12.46 24.52 28.69
N GLY A 70 13.54 24.23 29.41
CA GLY A 70 13.93 22.86 29.77
C GLY A 70 14.34 22.03 28.56
N LEU A 71 15.04 22.65 27.60
CA LEU A 71 15.57 22.04 26.39
C LEU A 71 17.10 22.08 26.37
N ASP A 72 17.70 20.99 25.93
CA ASP A 72 19.10 21.00 25.50
C ASP A 72 19.17 21.59 24.10
N VAL A 73 19.82 22.73 23.94
CA VAL A 73 19.90 23.46 22.67
C VAL A 73 21.36 23.57 22.23
N GLN A 74 21.62 23.11 21.01
CA GLN A 74 22.94 23.14 20.37
C GLN A 74 22.88 24.01 19.11
N ALA A 75 23.90 24.83 18.90
CA ALA A 75 24.09 25.63 17.71
C ALA A 75 25.33 25.14 16.95
N ILE A 76 25.15 24.70 15.71
CA ILE A 76 26.20 24.10 14.88
C ILE A 76 26.40 24.98 13.65
N GLN A 77 27.59 25.47 13.42
CA GLN A 77 27.92 26.29 12.26
C GLN A 77 27.91 25.41 10.99
N VAL A 78 27.20 25.85 9.95
CA VAL A 78 27.11 25.19 8.65
C VAL A 78 27.94 25.92 7.63
N SER A 79 28.89 25.20 7.00
CA SER A 79 29.72 25.76 5.95
C SER A 79 28.90 26.08 4.68
N ALA A 80 29.43 26.97 3.83
CA ALA A 80 28.80 27.26 2.56
C ALA A 80 28.75 26.01 1.64
N GLU A 81 29.77 25.18 1.72
CA GLU A 81 29.87 23.94 0.94
C GLU A 81 28.82 22.91 1.41
N ASP A 82 28.71 22.70 2.74
CA ASP A 82 27.71 21.78 3.28
C ASP A 82 26.28 22.23 2.96
N TYR A 83 26.02 23.54 3.04
CA TYR A 83 24.72 24.10 2.65
C TYR A 83 24.43 23.89 1.18
N GLN A 84 25.42 24.09 0.28
CA GLN A 84 25.25 23.83 -1.15
C GLN A 84 24.98 22.35 -1.41
N ARG A 85 25.73 21.46 -0.77
CA ARG A 85 25.54 20.01 -0.87
C ARG A 85 24.13 19.61 -0.44
N TRP A 86 23.70 20.10 0.72
CA TRP A 86 22.36 19.84 1.24
C TRP A 86 21.26 20.41 0.33
N SER A 87 21.37 21.66 -0.11
CA SER A 87 20.35 22.29 -0.95
C SER A 87 20.23 21.64 -2.34
N SER A 88 21.32 21.12 -2.89
CA SER A 88 21.30 20.41 -4.17
C SER A 88 20.62 19.04 -4.08
N GLN A 89 20.55 18.43 -2.91
CA GLN A 89 19.85 17.16 -2.72
C GLN A 89 18.34 17.30 -2.86
N ALA A 90 17.76 18.47 -2.63
CA ALA A 90 16.32 18.69 -2.72
C ALA A 90 15.73 18.39 -4.11
N SER A 91 16.53 18.49 -5.18
CA SER A 91 16.11 18.19 -6.56
C SER A 91 16.23 16.71 -6.95
N ARG A 92 16.84 15.87 -6.10
CA ARG A 92 16.99 14.45 -6.37
C ARG A 92 15.66 13.71 -6.19
N PRO A 93 15.42 12.63 -6.96
CA PRO A 93 14.24 11.79 -6.80
C PRO A 93 14.09 11.29 -5.36
N ARG A 94 12.86 11.23 -4.89
CA ARG A 94 12.53 10.63 -3.61
C ARG A 94 11.75 9.35 -3.83
N LEU A 95 12.12 8.31 -3.08
CA LEU A 95 11.41 7.04 -3.03
C LEU A 95 10.76 6.86 -1.67
N ILE A 96 9.69 6.12 -1.64
CA ILE A 96 8.99 5.71 -0.42
C ILE A 96 9.14 4.19 -0.29
N LEU A 97 9.79 3.75 0.78
CA LEU A 97 9.86 2.36 1.18
C LEU A 97 8.88 2.14 2.32
N THR A 98 7.95 1.20 2.14
CA THR A 98 6.94 0.84 3.14
C THR A 98 7.18 -0.58 3.62
N LEU A 99 7.28 -0.76 4.94
CA LEU A 99 7.41 -2.04 5.62
C LEU A 99 6.06 -2.40 6.24
N LEU A 100 5.58 -3.62 6.00
CA LEU A 100 4.30 -4.13 6.49
C LEU A 100 4.49 -5.54 7.05
N ALA A 101 4.06 -5.76 8.29
CA ALA A 101 4.09 -7.08 8.91
C ALA A 101 3.14 -7.11 10.12
N PRO A 102 2.73 -8.27 10.63
CA PRO A 102 2.03 -8.35 11.92
C PRO A 102 2.82 -7.68 13.04
N HIS A 103 4.14 -7.92 13.08
CA HIS A 103 5.11 -7.28 13.96
C HIS A 103 6.39 -6.99 13.18
N LEU A 104 6.98 -5.82 13.36
CA LEU A 104 8.25 -5.46 12.71
C LEU A 104 9.42 -5.79 13.64
N PRO A 105 10.27 -6.77 13.29
CA PRO A 105 11.47 -7.05 14.05
C PRO A 105 12.48 -5.90 13.88
N ALA A 106 13.15 -5.49 14.96
CA ALA A 106 14.10 -4.39 14.91
C ALA A 106 15.26 -4.64 13.92
N GLY A 107 15.64 -5.92 13.71
CA GLY A 107 16.67 -6.30 12.74
C GLY A 107 16.38 -5.89 11.31
N ILE A 108 15.10 -5.74 10.92
CA ILE A 108 14.74 -5.32 9.56
C ILE A 108 15.30 -3.92 9.23
N LEU A 109 15.49 -3.05 10.22
CA LEU A 109 16.06 -1.74 9.99
C LEU A 109 17.53 -1.81 9.56
N ALA A 110 18.28 -2.77 10.07
CA ALA A 110 19.68 -2.96 9.67
C ALA A 110 19.76 -3.45 8.22
N GLU A 111 18.91 -4.38 7.86
CA GLU A 111 18.83 -4.94 6.49
C GLU A 111 18.36 -3.90 5.47
N VAL A 112 17.31 -3.14 5.79
CA VAL A 112 16.84 -2.04 4.95
C VAL A 112 17.91 -0.94 4.84
N GLY A 113 18.61 -0.63 5.94
CA GLY A 113 19.72 0.32 5.94
C GLY A 113 20.87 -0.13 5.04
N ALA A 114 21.22 -1.42 5.07
CA ALA A 114 22.24 -1.99 4.18
C ALA A 114 21.81 -1.95 2.71
N LEU A 115 20.56 -2.37 2.44
CA LEU A 115 19.98 -2.34 1.09
C LEU A 115 19.97 -0.92 0.49
N THR A 116 19.54 0.08 1.26
CA THR A 116 19.50 1.47 0.80
C THR A 116 20.89 2.03 0.58
N ALA A 117 21.84 1.75 1.47
CA ALA A 117 23.23 2.18 1.36
C ALA A 117 23.92 1.58 0.12
N GLU A 118 23.71 0.31 -0.18
CA GLU A 118 24.22 -0.35 -1.39
C GLU A 118 23.79 0.37 -2.68
N HIS A 119 22.59 0.96 -2.67
CA HIS A 119 22.06 1.70 -3.82
C HIS A 119 22.28 3.22 -3.74
N GLY A 120 23.13 3.70 -2.83
CA GLY A 120 23.44 5.13 -2.68
C GLY A 120 22.27 5.98 -2.19
N LEU A 121 21.29 5.36 -1.54
CA LEU A 121 20.11 6.03 -1.00
C LEU A 121 20.32 6.37 0.49
N THR A 122 19.93 7.58 0.87
CA THR A 122 19.89 8.04 2.26
C THR A 122 18.45 7.99 2.77
N VAL A 123 18.27 7.46 3.97
CA VAL A 123 16.97 7.50 4.66
C VAL A 123 16.83 8.87 5.33
N GLU A 124 15.91 9.70 4.82
CA GLU A 124 15.68 11.07 5.33
C GLU A 124 14.68 11.09 6.50
N LEU A 125 13.69 10.22 6.47
CA LEU A 125 12.61 10.17 7.45
C LEU A 125 12.15 8.73 7.63
N ILE A 126 11.87 8.36 8.87
CA ILE A 126 11.17 7.12 9.20
C ILE A 126 10.00 7.48 10.09
N HIS A 127 8.80 7.02 9.72
CA HIS A 127 7.62 7.21 10.56
C HIS A 127 6.66 6.04 10.47
N ARG A 128 5.96 5.79 11.56
CA ARG A 128 4.94 4.75 11.65
C ARG A 128 3.61 5.26 11.10
N LEU A 129 2.99 4.49 10.22
CA LEU A 129 1.65 4.76 9.68
C LEU A 129 0.55 4.05 10.48
N SER A 130 0.86 2.85 10.97
CA SER A 130 -0.08 2.05 11.79
C SER A 130 -0.28 2.63 13.19
N GLY A 131 -1.34 2.23 13.86
CA GLY A 131 -1.59 2.53 15.26
C GLY A 131 -0.46 2.07 16.18
N ARG A 132 -0.48 2.52 17.44
CA ARG A 132 0.48 2.08 18.47
C ARG A 132 0.11 0.67 18.94
N GLU A 133 1.11 -0.13 19.23
CA GLU A 133 0.88 -1.45 19.81
C GLU A 133 0.39 -1.31 21.26
N PRO A 134 -0.66 -2.04 21.66
CA PRO A 134 -1.11 -2.08 23.05
C PRO A 134 -0.04 -2.67 23.97
N LEU A 135 0.12 -2.14 25.19
CA LEU A 135 1.12 -2.60 26.17
C LEU A 135 0.91 -4.05 26.60
N ASP A 136 -0.33 -4.53 26.59
CA ASP A 136 -0.70 -5.84 27.14
C ASP A 136 -0.72 -6.96 26.11
N GLY A 137 -0.13 -6.75 24.92
CA GLY A 137 -0.21 -7.71 23.81
C GLY A 137 -1.65 -7.98 23.38
N GLY A 138 -2.60 -7.17 23.86
CA GLY A 138 -4.01 -7.25 23.48
C GLY A 138 -4.14 -6.93 21.99
N VAL A 139 -4.93 -7.71 21.31
CA VAL A 139 -5.40 -7.37 19.97
C VAL A 139 -6.09 -6.00 20.08
N PRO A 140 -5.70 -4.98 19.28
CA PRO A 140 -6.42 -3.72 19.27
C PRO A 140 -7.92 -4.02 19.16
N GLN A 141 -8.75 -3.38 19.99
CA GLN A 141 -10.20 -3.63 19.97
C GLN A 141 -10.74 -3.22 18.58
N GLU A 142 -10.85 -4.10 17.88
CA GLU A 142 -11.68 -4.88 17.03
C GLU A 142 -12.22 -4.32 15.76
N HIS A 143 -12.75 -3.30 15.48
CA HIS A 143 -13.38 -3.07 14.15
C HIS A 143 -12.81 -1.91 13.35
N ASP A 144 -12.08 -0.99 13.99
CA ASP A 144 -11.69 0.28 13.35
C ASP A 144 -10.21 0.41 12.99
N SER A 145 -9.35 -0.56 13.31
CA SER A 145 -7.90 -0.46 13.01
C SER A 145 -7.40 -1.56 12.10
N ILE A 146 -6.55 -1.20 11.13
CA ILE A 146 -5.81 -2.16 10.31
C ILE A 146 -4.84 -2.89 11.24
N GLN A 147 -4.96 -4.22 11.27
CA GLN A 147 -4.11 -5.06 12.11
C GLN A 147 -2.67 -5.08 11.58
N GLY A 148 -1.69 -5.00 12.47
CA GLY A 148 -0.28 -5.08 12.14
C GLY A 148 0.46 -3.75 12.21
N ALA A 149 1.75 -3.82 11.88
CA ALA A 149 2.68 -2.70 11.90
C ALA A 149 2.97 -2.23 10.48
N CYS A 150 2.94 -0.92 10.28
CA CYS A 150 3.37 -0.28 9.05
C CYS A 150 4.33 0.87 9.35
N VAL A 151 5.50 0.85 8.73
CA VAL A 151 6.51 1.90 8.81
C VAL A 151 6.86 2.36 7.41
N GLU A 152 6.93 3.66 7.22
CA GLU A 152 7.31 4.30 5.97
C GLU A 152 8.68 4.98 6.13
N CYS A 153 9.58 4.73 5.19
CA CYS A 153 10.89 5.35 5.08
C CYS A 153 10.94 6.22 3.82
N TRP A 154 11.34 7.47 3.97
CA TRP A 154 11.59 8.35 2.84
C TRP A 154 13.06 8.26 2.46
N LEU A 155 13.30 7.89 1.22
CA LEU A 155 14.63 7.66 0.69
C LEU A 155 14.97 8.73 -0.35
N ARG A 156 16.19 9.22 -0.31
CA ARG A 156 16.70 10.15 -1.30
C ARG A 156 18.09 9.73 -1.78
N GLY A 157 18.35 9.89 -3.06
CA GLY A 157 19.63 9.57 -3.65
C GLY A 157 19.70 9.94 -5.13
N ASP A 158 20.75 9.48 -5.78
CA ASP A 158 20.86 9.58 -7.21
C ASP A 158 19.88 8.63 -7.92
N GLU A 159 19.84 8.67 -9.23
CA GLU A 159 19.00 7.76 -10.02
C GLU A 159 19.41 6.31 -9.79
N VAL A 160 18.44 5.46 -9.44
CA VAL A 160 18.65 4.03 -9.15
C VAL A 160 17.86 3.18 -10.12
N ASP A 161 18.35 1.97 -10.39
CA ASP A 161 17.57 0.92 -11.01
C ASP A 161 16.50 0.45 -10.03
N LEU A 162 15.28 0.98 -10.22
CA LEU A 162 14.17 0.75 -9.31
C LEU A 162 13.67 -0.70 -9.35
N ASP A 163 13.80 -1.37 -10.49
CA ASP A 163 13.36 -2.76 -10.61
C ASP A 163 14.35 -3.71 -9.91
N ALA A 164 15.65 -3.48 -10.06
CA ALA A 164 16.67 -4.22 -9.29
C ALA A 164 16.54 -3.98 -7.76
N LEU A 165 16.25 -2.75 -7.35
CA LEU A 165 16.02 -2.43 -5.93
C LEU A 165 14.76 -3.14 -5.39
N ARG A 166 13.67 -3.18 -6.16
CA ARG A 166 12.43 -3.88 -5.80
C ARG A 166 12.64 -5.39 -5.69
N GLU A 167 13.36 -5.99 -6.62
CA GLU A 167 13.68 -7.43 -6.59
C GLU A 167 14.41 -7.80 -5.29
N LYS A 168 15.45 -7.05 -4.93
CA LYS A 168 16.18 -7.27 -3.67
C LYS A 168 15.30 -7.03 -2.44
N ALA A 169 14.45 -6.01 -2.45
CA ALA A 169 13.52 -5.72 -1.37
C ALA A 169 12.48 -6.84 -1.18
N LEU A 170 11.95 -7.39 -2.26
CA LEU A 170 11.03 -8.54 -2.21
C LEU A 170 11.72 -9.79 -1.65
N ALA A 171 12.96 -10.07 -2.07
CA ALA A 171 13.74 -11.19 -1.55
C ALA A 171 14.02 -11.01 -0.05
N LEU A 172 14.42 -9.82 0.37
CA LEU A 172 14.66 -9.47 1.77
C LEU A 172 13.38 -9.63 2.60
N GLY A 173 12.27 -9.12 2.11
CA GLY A 173 10.97 -9.24 2.76
C GLY A 173 10.54 -10.69 2.96
N ALA A 174 10.74 -11.54 1.95
CA ALA A 174 10.42 -12.96 2.03
C ALA A 174 11.24 -13.70 3.10
N MET A 175 12.52 -13.33 3.29
CA MET A 175 13.38 -13.92 4.33
C MET A 175 12.93 -13.56 5.75
N HIS A 176 12.37 -12.38 5.95
CA HIS A 176 12.02 -11.86 7.27
C HIS A 176 10.51 -11.88 7.59
N GLY A 177 9.67 -12.36 6.66
CA GLY A 177 8.21 -12.33 6.83
C GLY A 177 7.64 -10.90 6.88
N VAL A 178 8.25 -9.98 6.14
CA VAL A 178 7.86 -8.57 6.03
C VAL A 178 7.55 -8.25 4.58
N ASP A 179 6.43 -7.62 4.29
CA ASP A 179 6.21 -7.06 2.96
C ASP A 179 6.96 -5.73 2.84
N ILE A 180 7.73 -5.58 1.77
CA ILE A 180 8.51 -4.38 1.47
C ILE A 180 8.05 -3.83 0.12
N ALA A 181 7.47 -2.64 0.12
CA ALA A 181 7.03 -1.96 -1.09
C ALA A 181 7.88 -0.70 -1.34
N ILE A 182 8.33 -0.50 -2.59
CA ILE A 182 9.11 0.69 -2.97
C ILE A 182 8.41 1.41 -4.11
N GLN A 183 8.04 2.65 -3.88
CA GLN A 183 7.32 3.52 -4.81
C GLN A 183 8.07 4.83 -5.01
N GLU A 184 7.89 5.44 -6.16
CA GLU A 184 8.29 6.84 -6.35
C GLU A 184 7.39 7.76 -5.53
N ASP A 185 7.98 8.76 -4.86
CA ASP A 185 7.22 9.81 -4.18
C ASP A 185 6.71 10.82 -5.21
N SER A 186 5.62 10.48 -5.85
CA SER A 186 4.96 11.31 -6.85
C SER A 186 3.64 11.90 -6.31
N ILE A 187 3.17 12.97 -6.97
CA ILE A 187 1.85 13.55 -6.66
C ILE A 187 0.73 12.52 -6.81
N TRP A 188 0.90 11.52 -7.69
CA TRP A 188 -0.09 10.49 -7.96
C TRP A 188 -0.30 9.51 -6.82
N ARG A 189 0.69 9.33 -5.95
CA ARG A 189 0.58 8.36 -4.85
C ARG A 189 -0.66 8.57 -3.97
N ARG A 190 -1.02 9.84 -3.71
CA ARG A 190 -2.21 10.22 -2.91
C ARG A 190 -3.39 10.68 -3.76
N HIS A 191 -3.25 10.64 -5.09
CA HIS A 191 -4.29 11.05 -6.03
C HIS A 191 -4.83 9.89 -6.86
N ARG A 192 -4.65 8.66 -6.41
CA ARG A 192 -5.32 7.51 -6.99
C ARG A 192 -6.82 7.61 -6.78
N ARG A 193 -7.61 7.15 -7.75
CA ARG A 193 -9.07 7.31 -7.77
C ARG A 193 -9.83 6.08 -8.24
N LEU A 194 -9.16 5.12 -8.87
CA LEU A 194 -9.75 3.87 -9.35
C LEU A 194 -9.02 2.70 -8.72
N VAL A 195 -9.78 1.73 -8.19
CA VAL A 195 -9.26 0.45 -7.72
C VAL A 195 -10.00 -0.68 -8.40
N CYS A 196 -9.26 -1.54 -9.09
CA CYS A 196 -9.77 -2.76 -9.70
C CYS A 196 -9.24 -3.99 -8.94
N PHE A 197 -10.13 -4.90 -8.62
CA PHE A 197 -9.82 -6.12 -7.87
C PHE A 197 -10.13 -7.36 -8.70
N ASP A 198 -9.31 -8.38 -8.59
CA ASP A 198 -9.77 -9.74 -8.83
C ASP A 198 -10.73 -10.17 -7.72
N MET A 199 -11.46 -11.26 -7.94
CA MET A 199 -12.46 -11.78 -7.00
C MET A 199 -11.93 -12.99 -6.23
N ASP A 200 -11.69 -14.08 -6.96
CA ASP A 200 -11.29 -15.36 -6.39
C ASP A 200 -9.91 -15.22 -5.74
N SER A 201 -9.73 -15.77 -4.55
CA SER A 201 -8.50 -15.67 -3.74
C SER A 201 -8.00 -14.23 -3.44
N THR A 202 -8.73 -13.20 -3.88
CA THR A 202 -8.42 -11.77 -3.63
C THR A 202 -9.47 -11.09 -2.75
N LEU A 203 -10.74 -11.06 -3.14
CA LEU A 203 -11.86 -10.53 -2.33
C LEU A 203 -12.48 -11.59 -1.43
N ILE A 204 -12.41 -12.85 -1.85
CA ILE A 204 -12.92 -14.02 -1.14
C ILE A 204 -11.81 -15.07 -0.94
N GLN A 205 -11.95 -15.88 0.12
CA GLN A 205 -10.99 -16.94 0.46
C GLN A 205 -11.37 -18.26 -0.23
N ALA A 206 -11.79 -18.21 -1.50
CA ALA A 206 -12.25 -19.36 -2.26
C ALA A 206 -12.01 -19.16 -3.77
N GLU A 207 -11.99 -20.27 -4.50
CA GLU A 207 -12.14 -20.35 -5.94
C GLU A 207 -13.59 -20.79 -6.23
N VAL A 208 -14.40 -19.90 -6.78
CA VAL A 208 -15.83 -20.18 -6.97
C VAL A 208 -16.07 -21.40 -7.85
N ILE A 209 -15.27 -21.60 -8.89
CA ILE A 209 -15.42 -22.76 -9.78
C ILE A 209 -15.21 -24.10 -9.03
N ASP A 210 -14.32 -24.10 -8.03
CA ASP A 210 -14.06 -25.27 -7.21
C ASP A 210 -15.22 -25.55 -6.25
N GLU A 211 -15.84 -24.50 -5.69
CA GLU A 211 -17.04 -24.64 -4.86
C GLU A 211 -18.23 -25.18 -5.66
N LEU A 212 -18.44 -24.68 -6.87
CA LEU A 212 -19.45 -25.22 -7.79
C LEU A 212 -19.19 -26.69 -8.12
N ALA A 213 -17.93 -27.04 -8.39
CA ALA A 213 -17.52 -28.42 -8.69
C ALA A 213 -17.74 -29.38 -7.49
N ARG A 214 -17.44 -28.92 -6.27
CA ARG A 214 -17.70 -29.70 -5.03
C ARG A 214 -19.19 -29.97 -4.86
N ARG A 215 -20.03 -28.95 -5.00
CA ARG A 215 -21.48 -29.10 -4.87
C ARG A 215 -22.08 -29.97 -6.00
N HIS A 216 -21.46 -29.97 -7.18
CA HIS A 216 -21.87 -30.81 -8.30
C HIS A 216 -21.31 -32.23 -8.24
N GLY A 217 -20.30 -32.50 -7.39
CA GLY A 217 -19.65 -33.80 -7.26
C GLY A 217 -18.62 -34.11 -8.36
N VAL A 218 -18.08 -33.09 -9.02
CA VAL A 218 -17.09 -33.18 -10.12
C VAL A 218 -15.76 -32.49 -9.81
N TYR A 219 -15.49 -32.29 -8.52
CA TYR A 219 -14.30 -31.54 -8.09
C TYR A 219 -13.00 -32.13 -8.65
N ASP A 220 -12.81 -33.44 -8.55
CA ASP A 220 -11.60 -34.10 -9.02
C ASP A 220 -11.38 -33.93 -10.53
N GLU A 221 -12.43 -33.94 -11.32
CA GLU A 221 -12.38 -33.72 -12.76
C GLU A 221 -12.00 -32.26 -13.10
N VAL A 222 -12.51 -31.29 -12.35
CA VAL A 222 -12.19 -29.86 -12.51
C VAL A 222 -10.75 -29.59 -12.07
N ALA A 223 -10.30 -30.18 -10.95
CA ALA A 223 -8.94 -30.08 -10.44
C ALA A 223 -7.92 -30.64 -11.46
N GLU A 224 -8.20 -31.80 -12.10
CA GLU A 224 -7.35 -32.37 -13.15
C GLU A 224 -7.15 -31.40 -14.32
N VAL A 225 -8.22 -30.75 -14.80
CA VAL A 225 -8.12 -29.74 -15.86
C VAL A 225 -7.27 -28.55 -15.42
N THR A 226 -7.43 -28.10 -14.17
CA THR A 226 -6.63 -27.01 -13.59
C THR A 226 -5.14 -27.38 -13.54
N GLU A 227 -4.81 -28.61 -13.13
CA GLU A 227 -3.42 -29.08 -13.11
C GLU A 227 -2.80 -29.15 -14.51
N ARG A 228 -3.54 -29.59 -15.52
CA ARG A 228 -3.12 -29.59 -16.93
C ARG A 228 -2.81 -28.17 -17.43
N ALA A 229 -3.66 -27.21 -17.08
CA ALA A 229 -3.41 -25.80 -17.40
C ALA A 229 -2.16 -25.27 -16.70
N MET A 230 -1.95 -25.62 -15.41
CA MET A 230 -0.75 -25.21 -14.65
C MET A 230 0.55 -25.83 -15.22
N ARG A 231 0.48 -27.00 -15.86
CA ARG A 231 1.60 -27.60 -16.59
C ARG A 231 1.80 -27.00 -17.99
N GLY A 232 0.94 -26.06 -18.42
CA GLY A 232 1.01 -25.42 -19.74
C GLY A 232 0.45 -26.26 -20.88
N GLU A 233 -0.30 -27.33 -20.59
CA GLU A 233 -0.93 -28.19 -21.59
C GLU A 233 -2.17 -27.54 -22.22
N LEU A 234 -2.80 -26.61 -21.50
CA LEU A 234 -3.99 -25.85 -21.90
C LEU A 234 -3.74 -24.37 -21.69
N ASP A 235 -4.23 -23.53 -22.57
CA ASP A 235 -4.34 -22.11 -22.32
C ASP A 235 -5.51 -21.79 -21.36
N PHE A 236 -5.61 -20.55 -20.91
CA PHE A 236 -6.65 -20.14 -19.98
C PHE A 236 -8.05 -20.39 -20.52
N GLN A 237 -8.31 -20.04 -21.78
CA GLN A 237 -9.64 -20.16 -22.39
C GLN A 237 -10.03 -21.61 -22.61
N GLN A 238 -9.08 -22.46 -23.03
CA GLN A 238 -9.30 -23.90 -23.16
C GLN A 238 -9.63 -24.53 -21.81
N SER A 239 -8.82 -24.26 -20.80
CA SER A 239 -9.05 -24.74 -19.44
C SER A 239 -10.38 -24.26 -18.88
N PHE A 240 -10.74 -22.99 -19.10
CA PHE A 240 -12.00 -22.45 -18.61
C PHE A 240 -13.20 -23.16 -19.26
N ARG A 241 -13.20 -23.38 -20.58
CA ARG A 241 -14.25 -24.10 -21.27
C ARG A 241 -14.36 -25.57 -20.82
N GLU A 242 -13.23 -26.28 -20.66
CA GLU A 242 -13.24 -27.67 -20.18
C GLU A 242 -13.82 -27.77 -18.76
N ARG A 243 -13.43 -26.90 -17.85
CA ARG A 243 -13.97 -26.85 -16.47
C ARG A 243 -15.47 -26.52 -16.46
N MET A 244 -15.90 -25.57 -17.28
CA MET A 244 -17.32 -25.23 -17.43
C MET A 244 -18.16 -26.38 -17.93
N ALA A 245 -17.67 -27.13 -18.91
CA ALA A 245 -18.39 -28.31 -19.44
C ALA A 245 -18.65 -29.36 -18.37
N LYS A 246 -17.77 -29.48 -17.34
CA LYS A 246 -17.96 -30.39 -16.20
C LYS A 246 -19.10 -29.96 -15.27
N LEU A 247 -19.45 -28.68 -15.23
CA LEU A 247 -20.55 -28.14 -14.41
C LEU A 247 -21.94 -28.29 -15.08
N LYS A 248 -22.01 -28.90 -16.25
CA LYS A 248 -23.29 -29.11 -16.96
C LYS A 248 -24.31 -29.86 -16.10
N GLY A 249 -25.48 -29.29 -15.93
CA GLY A 249 -26.57 -29.89 -15.17
C GLY A 249 -26.60 -29.48 -13.69
N LEU A 250 -25.64 -28.69 -13.20
CA LEU A 250 -25.68 -28.12 -11.86
C LEU A 250 -26.94 -27.28 -11.68
N ASP A 251 -27.63 -27.47 -10.55
CA ASP A 251 -28.85 -26.73 -10.22
C ASP A 251 -28.54 -25.27 -9.88
N GLU A 252 -29.29 -24.34 -10.44
CA GLU A 252 -29.14 -22.89 -10.19
C GLU A 252 -29.32 -22.52 -8.71
N ALA A 253 -30.12 -23.26 -7.95
CA ALA A 253 -30.37 -23.01 -6.53
C ALA A 253 -29.05 -23.04 -5.71
N VAL A 254 -28.08 -23.87 -6.13
CA VAL A 254 -26.78 -24.00 -5.47
C VAL A 254 -25.96 -22.70 -5.52
N LEU A 255 -26.17 -21.85 -6.52
CA LEU A 255 -25.44 -20.58 -6.66
C LEU A 255 -25.73 -19.63 -5.48
N ALA A 256 -26.99 -19.56 -5.05
CA ALA A 256 -27.39 -18.71 -3.93
C ALA A 256 -26.78 -19.21 -2.61
N GLU A 257 -26.79 -20.53 -2.39
CA GLU A 257 -26.21 -21.14 -1.20
C GLU A 257 -24.70 -20.82 -1.10
N ILE A 258 -23.95 -21.04 -2.20
CA ILE A 258 -22.53 -20.74 -2.23
C ILE A 258 -22.28 -19.24 -1.99
N ALA A 259 -23.05 -18.35 -2.64
CA ALA A 259 -22.85 -16.91 -2.52
C ALA A 259 -22.97 -16.40 -1.08
N GLU A 260 -23.93 -16.95 -0.31
CA GLU A 260 -24.13 -16.60 1.10
C GLU A 260 -23.01 -17.16 2.01
N GLU A 261 -22.41 -18.30 1.63
CA GLU A 261 -21.36 -18.96 2.41
C GLU A 261 -19.95 -18.48 2.08
N LEU A 262 -19.73 -17.71 1.00
CA LEU A 262 -18.40 -17.27 0.58
C LEU A 262 -17.70 -16.46 1.67
N PRO A 263 -16.55 -16.93 2.17
CA PRO A 263 -15.78 -16.22 3.18
C PRO A 263 -15.07 -15.03 2.53
N LEU A 264 -15.27 -13.86 3.08
CA LEU A 264 -14.55 -12.66 2.66
C LEU A 264 -13.07 -12.73 3.07
N MET A 265 -12.24 -12.10 2.28
CA MET A 265 -10.84 -11.92 2.63
C MET A 265 -10.70 -10.92 3.79
N ASP A 266 -9.70 -11.14 4.67
CA ASP A 266 -9.44 -10.27 5.80
C ASP A 266 -9.26 -8.82 5.37
N GLY A 267 -9.96 -7.88 6.01
CA GLY A 267 -9.84 -6.45 5.77
C GLY A 267 -10.65 -5.91 4.59
N VAL A 268 -11.32 -6.77 3.80
CA VAL A 268 -12.10 -6.35 2.61
C VAL A 268 -13.19 -5.33 2.97
N GLU A 269 -14.01 -5.62 3.98
CA GLU A 269 -15.13 -4.73 4.34
C GLU A 269 -14.64 -3.35 4.78
N ARG A 270 -13.57 -3.32 5.59
CA ARG A 270 -12.93 -2.07 6.01
C ARG A 270 -12.34 -1.32 4.82
N LEU A 271 -11.59 -2.00 3.96
CA LEU A 271 -11.01 -1.38 2.77
C LEU A 271 -12.10 -0.72 1.93
N MET A 272 -13.19 -1.44 1.63
CA MET A 272 -14.27 -0.92 0.79
C MET A 272 -14.99 0.27 1.44
N THR A 273 -15.24 0.22 2.74
CA THR A 273 -15.81 1.35 3.50
C THR A 273 -14.93 2.59 3.36
N GLN A 274 -13.62 2.46 3.54
CA GLN A 274 -12.69 3.59 3.44
C GLN A 274 -12.55 4.09 2.00
N LEU A 275 -12.43 3.21 1.01
CA LEU A 275 -12.34 3.61 -0.40
C LEU A 275 -13.56 4.42 -0.84
N LYS A 276 -14.76 4.02 -0.41
CA LYS A 276 -16.00 4.75 -0.68
C LYS A 276 -16.02 6.12 0.00
N ARG A 277 -15.65 6.17 1.29
CA ARG A 277 -15.57 7.43 2.04
C ARG A 277 -14.61 8.41 1.37
N LEU A 278 -13.52 7.90 0.79
CA LEU A 278 -12.50 8.67 0.08
C LEU A 278 -12.85 8.99 -1.38
N GLY A 279 -14.01 8.53 -1.86
CA GLY A 279 -14.51 8.82 -3.21
C GLY A 279 -13.79 8.04 -4.32
N TYR A 280 -13.23 6.87 -4.01
CA TYR A 280 -12.66 6.01 -5.04
C TYR A 280 -13.75 5.34 -5.86
N ARG A 281 -13.50 5.23 -7.17
CA ARG A 281 -14.21 4.33 -8.07
C ARG A 281 -13.67 2.91 -7.87
N THR A 282 -14.56 1.92 -7.80
CA THR A 282 -14.18 0.54 -7.50
C THR A 282 -14.79 -0.42 -8.49
N ALA A 283 -14.01 -1.39 -8.97
CA ALA A 283 -14.46 -2.40 -9.92
C ALA A 283 -13.98 -3.80 -9.55
N ILE A 284 -14.78 -4.81 -9.85
CA ILE A 284 -14.39 -6.22 -9.86
C ILE A 284 -14.09 -6.61 -11.31
N LEU A 285 -12.89 -7.13 -11.57
CA LEU A 285 -12.44 -7.65 -12.86
C LEU A 285 -12.01 -9.11 -12.67
N SER A 286 -12.91 -10.06 -12.88
CA SER A 286 -12.71 -11.46 -12.49
C SER A 286 -12.84 -12.42 -13.66
N GLY A 287 -11.93 -13.41 -13.73
CA GLY A 287 -12.10 -14.60 -14.55
C GLY A 287 -13.18 -15.59 -14.06
N GLY A 288 -13.73 -15.34 -12.86
CA GLY A 288 -14.87 -16.08 -12.29
C GLY A 288 -16.21 -15.64 -12.87
N PHE A 289 -17.29 -15.70 -12.06
CA PHE A 289 -18.66 -15.60 -12.57
C PHE A 289 -19.38 -14.35 -12.09
N THR A 290 -20.12 -13.75 -13.02
CA THR A 290 -20.91 -12.52 -12.81
C THR A 290 -21.91 -12.66 -11.67
N TYR A 291 -22.49 -13.84 -11.45
CA TYR A 291 -23.44 -14.09 -10.36
C TYR A 291 -22.84 -13.73 -9.00
N PHE A 292 -21.66 -14.29 -8.69
CA PHE A 292 -20.95 -14.07 -7.42
C PHE A 292 -20.36 -12.66 -7.33
N ALA A 293 -19.83 -12.17 -8.42
CA ALA A 293 -19.29 -10.81 -8.45
C ALA A 293 -20.38 -9.75 -8.22
N ARG A 294 -21.62 -9.96 -8.69
CA ARG A 294 -22.78 -9.11 -8.39
C ARG A 294 -23.25 -9.24 -6.94
N HIS A 295 -23.20 -10.45 -6.36
CA HIS A 295 -23.47 -10.63 -4.93
C HIS A 295 -22.49 -9.81 -4.08
N LEU A 296 -21.19 -9.88 -4.38
CA LEU A 296 -20.17 -9.05 -3.72
C LEU A 296 -20.36 -7.56 -4.00
N GLN A 297 -20.77 -7.18 -5.20
CA GLN A 297 -21.10 -5.80 -5.54
C GLN A 297 -22.19 -5.25 -4.61
N GLN A 298 -23.24 -6.00 -4.41
CA GLN A 298 -24.35 -5.60 -3.54
C GLN A 298 -23.91 -5.54 -2.07
N ARG A 299 -23.16 -6.53 -1.60
CA ARG A 299 -22.70 -6.62 -0.22
C ARG A 299 -21.67 -5.55 0.14
N LEU A 300 -20.68 -5.31 -0.73
CA LEU A 300 -19.54 -4.42 -0.48
C LEU A 300 -19.68 -3.07 -1.19
N GLY A 301 -20.63 -2.96 -2.13
CA GLY A 301 -20.99 -1.75 -2.84
C GLY A 301 -19.98 -1.33 -3.90
N PHE A 302 -19.43 -2.24 -4.65
CA PHE A 302 -18.64 -1.92 -5.83
C PHE A 302 -19.43 -1.13 -6.86
N ASP A 303 -18.78 -0.23 -7.58
CA ASP A 303 -19.45 0.60 -8.59
C ASP A 303 -19.75 -0.19 -9.87
N GLU A 304 -18.85 -1.11 -10.26
CA GLU A 304 -19.07 -1.95 -11.44
C GLU A 304 -18.40 -3.32 -11.35
N VAL A 305 -18.87 -4.23 -12.18
CA VAL A 305 -18.44 -5.64 -12.21
C VAL A 305 -18.28 -6.10 -13.64
N HIS A 306 -17.17 -6.75 -13.92
CA HIS A 306 -16.89 -7.47 -15.16
C HIS A 306 -16.42 -8.88 -14.80
N ALA A 307 -17.13 -9.90 -15.26
CA ALA A 307 -16.83 -11.30 -15.05
C ALA A 307 -17.49 -12.16 -16.13
N ASN A 308 -17.16 -13.45 -16.20
CA ASN A 308 -17.76 -14.37 -17.15
C ASN A 308 -19.19 -14.73 -16.73
N GLU A 309 -20.03 -15.03 -17.69
CA GLU A 309 -21.44 -15.36 -17.45
C GLU A 309 -21.66 -16.87 -17.42
N LEU A 310 -22.33 -17.35 -16.37
CA LEU A 310 -22.88 -18.69 -16.34
C LEU A 310 -24.13 -18.74 -17.22
N VAL A 311 -24.14 -19.61 -18.23
CA VAL A 311 -25.32 -19.84 -19.05
C VAL A 311 -26.23 -20.81 -18.34
N ILE A 312 -27.43 -20.34 -17.97
CA ILE A 312 -28.45 -21.12 -17.26
C ILE A 312 -29.70 -21.28 -18.13
N GLU A 313 -30.13 -22.51 -18.28
CA GLU A 313 -31.39 -22.85 -18.99
C GLU A 313 -32.21 -23.81 -18.14
N ASN A 314 -33.48 -23.53 -17.99
CA ASN A 314 -34.44 -24.35 -17.20
C ASN A 314 -33.94 -24.62 -15.75
N GLY A 315 -33.32 -23.64 -15.12
CA GLY A 315 -32.79 -23.74 -13.74
C GLY A 315 -31.53 -24.57 -13.62
N LYS A 316 -30.83 -24.84 -14.72
CA LYS A 316 -29.58 -25.62 -14.72
C LYS A 316 -28.48 -24.96 -15.53
N VAL A 317 -27.25 -25.06 -15.04
CA VAL A 317 -26.03 -24.64 -15.75
C VAL A 317 -25.90 -25.50 -17.03
N THR A 318 -25.71 -24.86 -18.18
CA THR A 318 -25.58 -25.59 -19.47
C THR A 318 -24.21 -26.18 -19.69
N GLY A 319 -23.18 -25.66 -18.98
CA GLY A 319 -21.78 -25.98 -19.23
C GLY A 319 -21.16 -25.18 -20.38
N GLU A 320 -21.91 -24.28 -21.00
CA GLU A 320 -21.44 -23.42 -22.08
C GLU A 320 -20.86 -22.12 -21.53
N VAL A 321 -19.96 -21.50 -22.30
CA VAL A 321 -19.32 -20.23 -21.97
C VAL A 321 -19.80 -19.18 -22.97
N ARG A 322 -20.23 -18.03 -22.45
CA ARG A 322 -20.55 -16.87 -23.28
C ARG A 322 -19.29 -16.07 -23.59
N GLU A 323 -19.05 -15.82 -24.88
CA GLU A 323 -17.95 -15.02 -25.37
C GLU A 323 -18.25 -13.51 -25.27
N PRO A 324 -17.24 -12.64 -25.09
CA PRO A 324 -15.82 -12.98 -24.92
C PRO A 324 -15.48 -13.43 -23.49
N ILE A 325 -14.60 -14.43 -23.36
CA ILE A 325 -14.09 -14.86 -22.05
C ILE A 325 -13.18 -13.76 -21.48
N LEU A 326 -13.38 -13.42 -20.21
CA LEU A 326 -12.55 -12.46 -19.49
C LEU A 326 -11.27 -13.15 -19.03
N ASP A 327 -10.21 -12.91 -19.78
CA ASP A 327 -8.86 -13.41 -19.54
C ASP A 327 -7.91 -12.29 -19.08
N ALA A 328 -6.60 -12.58 -19.00
CA ALA A 328 -5.57 -11.63 -18.54
C ALA A 328 -5.47 -10.36 -19.40
N ASP A 329 -5.63 -10.49 -20.72
CA ASP A 329 -5.59 -9.34 -21.64
C ASP A 329 -6.81 -8.45 -21.41
N ARG A 330 -7.98 -9.07 -21.31
CA ARG A 330 -9.24 -8.36 -21.12
C ARG A 330 -9.31 -7.65 -19.75
N LYS A 331 -8.71 -8.22 -18.68
CA LYS A 331 -8.58 -7.52 -17.38
C LYS A 331 -7.79 -6.21 -17.54
N ALA A 332 -6.64 -6.26 -18.21
CA ALA A 332 -5.82 -5.08 -18.43
C ALA A 332 -6.48 -4.05 -19.36
N GLU A 333 -7.23 -4.48 -20.38
CA GLU A 333 -8.02 -3.60 -21.24
C GLU A 333 -9.12 -2.90 -20.44
N LEU A 334 -9.90 -3.65 -19.68
CA LEU A 334 -10.97 -3.10 -18.84
C LEU A 334 -10.48 -2.07 -17.84
N LEU A 335 -9.33 -2.31 -17.20
CA LEU A 335 -8.71 -1.31 -16.33
C LEU A 335 -8.45 0.00 -17.09
N ARG A 336 -7.89 -0.06 -18.31
CA ARG A 336 -7.63 1.13 -19.15
C ARG A 336 -8.92 1.79 -19.60
N ASP A 337 -9.92 1.00 -20.02
CA ASP A 337 -11.21 1.48 -20.48
C ASP A 337 -11.96 2.24 -19.37
N ILE A 338 -11.95 1.68 -18.14
CA ILE A 338 -12.56 2.32 -16.97
C ILE A 338 -11.80 3.62 -16.64
N ALA A 339 -10.46 3.58 -16.59
CA ALA A 339 -9.66 4.77 -16.32
C ALA A 339 -9.92 5.88 -17.36
N ALA A 340 -9.94 5.53 -18.64
CA ALA A 340 -10.21 6.48 -19.73
C ALA A 340 -11.61 7.08 -19.63
N ARG A 341 -12.63 6.27 -19.34
CA ARG A 341 -14.03 6.71 -19.17
C ARG A 341 -14.20 7.66 -17.98
N GLU A 342 -13.46 7.41 -16.89
CA GLU A 342 -13.47 8.26 -15.70
C GLU A 342 -12.51 9.47 -15.82
N GLY A 343 -11.83 9.64 -16.97
CA GLY A 343 -10.89 10.75 -17.20
C GLY A 343 -9.63 10.68 -16.34
N LEU A 344 -9.20 9.47 -15.96
CA LEU A 344 -8.06 9.23 -15.07
C LEU A 344 -6.81 8.85 -15.87
N ALA A 345 -5.65 9.33 -15.42
CA ALA A 345 -4.36 8.80 -15.86
C ALA A 345 -4.11 7.41 -15.23
N MET A 346 -3.29 6.58 -15.89
CA MET A 346 -2.99 5.24 -15.38
C MET A 346 -2.30 5.28 -14.00
N GLU A 347 -1.52 6.30 -13.71
CA GLU A 347 -0.89 6.55 -12.41
C GLU A 347 -1.92 6.73 -11.28
N GLN A 348 -3.17 7.05 -11.63
CA GLN A 348 -4.28 7.20 -10.67
C GLN A 348 -5.03 5.88 -10.41
N THR A 349 -4.57 4.78 -10.97
CA THR A 349 -5.20 3.47 -10.84
C THR A 349 -4.44 2.56 -9.86
N ILE A 350 -5.21 1.67 -9.23
CA ILE A 350 -4.71 0.57 -8.40
C ILE A 350 -5.31 -0.72 -8.97
N ALA A 351 -4.51 -1.77 -9.03
CA ALA A 351 -4.98 -3.11 -9.34
C ALA A 351 -4.51 -4.08 -8.26
N VAL A 352 -5.38 -4.98 -7.84
CA VAL A 352 -5.10 -5.99 -6.82
C VAL A 352 -5.54 -7.35 -7.32
N GLY A 353 -4.66 -8.34 -7.23
CA GLY A 353 -4.94 -9.72 -7.64
C GLY A 353 -3.88 -10.69 -7.12
N ASP A 354 -4.14 -11.99 -7.18
CA ASP A 354 -3.26 -13.04 -6.65
C ASP A 354 -2.70 -13.98 -7.74
N GLY A 355 -3.33 -13.99 -8.91
CA GLY A 355 -3.11 -14.97 -9.97
C GLY A 355 -2.22 -14.49 -11.12
N ALA A 356 -1.71 -15.46 -11.90
CA ALA A 356 -0.96 -15.15 -13.13
C ALA A 356 -1.80 -14.42 -14.18
N ASN A 357 -3.12 -14.62 -14.17
CA ASN A 357 -4.11 -13.92 -14.99
C ASN A 357 -4.24 -12.43 -14.64
N ASP A 358 -3.73 -12.00 -13.48
CA ASP A 358 -3.76 -10.59 -13.05
C ASP A 358 -2.51 -9.82 -13.46
N LEU A 359 -1.40 -10.49 -13.76
CA LEU A 359 -0.10 -9.86 -13.99
C LEU A 359 -0.15 -8.71 -14.99
N LYS A 360 -0.90 -8.86 -16.10
CA LYS A 360 -1.04 -7.80 -17.11
C LYS A 360 -1.81 -6.59 -16.57
N MET A 361 -2.84 -6.82 -15.76
CA MET A 361 -3.60 -5.77 -15.07
C MET A 361 -2.74 -5.08 -14.01
N LEU A 362 -2.02 -5.85 -13.19
CA LEU A 362 -1.11 -5.33 -12.17
C LEU A 362 0.02 -4.48 -12.79
N ALA A 363 0.60 -4.94 -13.92
CA ALA A 363 1.65 -4.21 -14.64
C ALA A 363 1.14 -2.91 -15.27
N ALA A 364 -0.12 -2.87 -15.72
CA ALA A 364 -0.72 -1.70 -16.35
C ALA A 364 -1.12 -0.62 -15.34
N ALA A 365 -1.40 -0.98 -14.10
CA ALA A 365 -1.84 -0.05 -13.06
C ALA A 365 -0.70 0.85 -12.55
N GLY A 366 -1.05 2.07 -12.10
CA GLY A 366 -0.13 2.95 -11.39
C GLY A 366 0.38 2.35 -10.07
N LEU A 367 -0.43 1.49 -9.43
CA LEU A 367 -0.04 0.66 -8.31
C LEU A 367 -0.66 -0.74 -8.48
N GLY A 368 0.15 -1.69 -8.96
CA GLY A 368 -0.24 -3.11 -9.02
C GLY A 368 0.25 -3.85 -7.78
N ILE A 369 -0.64 -4.56 -7.11
CA ILE A 369 -0.38 -5.27 -5.85
C ILE A 369 -0.71 -6.74 -6.02
N ALA A 370 0.29 -7.61 -5.90
CA ALA A 370 0.12 -9.05 -5.77
C ALA A 370 -0.28 -9.37 -4.31
N PHE A 371 -1.57 -9.66 -4.09
CA PHE A 371 -2.11 -9.89 -2.77
C PHE A 371 -2.15 -11.38 -2.44
N ARG A 372 -1.47 -11.80 -1.36
CA ARG A 372 -1.34 -13.21 -0.92
C ARG A 372 -1.05 -14.18 -2.08
N ALA A 373 -0.33 -13.66 -3.09
CA ALA A 373 -0.13 -14.30 -4.36
C ALA A 373 0.87 -15.47 -4.29
N LYS A 374 0.77 -16.37 -5.26
CA LYS A 374 1.71 -17.48 -5.44
C LYS A 374 3.13 -16.96 -5.69
N PRO A 375 4.19 -17.73 -5.31
CA PRO A 375 5.59 -17.27 -5.41
C PRO A 375 5.96 -16.72 -6.80
N LEU A 376 5.51 -17.37 -7.88
CA LEU A 376 5.78 -16.94 -9.25
C LEU A 376 5.17 -15.54 -9.55
N VAL A 377 3.95 -15.30 -9.08
CA VAL A 377 3.26 -14.02 -9.27
C VAL A 377 3.92 -12.92 -8.44
N ARG A 378 4.29 -13.24 -7.19
CA ARG A 378 5.03 -12.32 -6.31
C ARG A 378 6.35 -11.87 -6.93
N ALA A 379 7.09 -12.79 -7.55
CA ALA A 379 8.38 -12.49 -8.18
C ALA A 379 8.25 -11.57 -9.42
N GLN A 380 7.10 -11.56 -10.08
CA GLN A 380 6.85 -10.74 -11.27
C GLN A 380 6.11 -9.43 -10.98
N ALA A 381 5.50 -9.31 -9.79
CA ALA A 381 4.79 -8.12 -9.39
C ALA A 381 5.75 -7.05 -8.83
N ARG A 382 5.42 -5.77 -9.08
CA ARG A 382 6.19 -4.65 -8.51
C ARG A 382 6.01 -4.50 -7.01
N HIS A 383 4.86 -4.88 -6.48
CA HIS A 383 4.53 -4.83 -5.05
C HIS A 383 3.79 -6.09 -4.63
N SER A 384 4.09 -6.56 -3.43
CA SER A 384 3.42 -7.70 -2.81
C SER A 384 2.89 -7.30 -1.44
N LEU A 385 1.72 -7.82 -1.09
CA LEU A 385 1.10 -7.71 0.22
C LEU A 385 0.63 -9.12 0.62
N SER A 386 1.34 -9.75 1.55
CA SER A 386 1.13 -11.15 1.93
C SER A 386 0.92 -11.35 3.42
N THR A 387 1.38 -10.42 4.24
CA THR A 387 1.47 -10.57 5.71
C THR A 387 0.28 -9.98 6.45
N LEU A 388 -0.45 -9.03 5.84
CA LEU A 388 -1.59 -8.33 6.43
C LEU A 388 -2.89 -8.58 5.64
N GLY A 389 -3.99 -8.02 6.13
CA GLY A 389 -5.27 -7.99 5.44
C GLY A 389 -5.27 -7.05 4.23
N LEU A 390 -6.32 -7.15 3.40
CA LEU A 390 -6.45 -6.36 2.18
C LEU A 390 -6.53 -4.86 2.45
N ASP A 391 -7.02 -4.46 3.61
CA ASP A 391 -7.08 -3.07 4.07
C ASP A 391 -5.71 -2.40 4.24
N ALA A 392 -4.62 -3.16 4.35
CA ALA A 392 -3.26 -2.63 4.35
C ALA A 392 -2.86 -1.92 3.03
N VAL A 393 -3.63 -2.11 1.96
CA VAL A 393 -3.53 -1.28 0.73
C VAL A 393 -3.62 0.20 1.04
N LEU A 394 -4.40 0.60 2.06
CA LEU A 394 -4.53 2.00 2.48
C LEU A 394 -3.19 2.60 2.94
N TYR A 395 -2.34 1.83 3.58
CA TYR A 395 -0.98 2.28 3.92
C TYR A 395 -0.10 2.50 2.69
N LEU A 396 -0.21 1.61 1.69
CA LEU A 396 0.58 1.75 0.44
C LEU A 396 0.22 3.02 -0.33
N ILE A 397 -1.00 3.51 -0.20
CA ILE A 397 -1.44 4.78 -0.80
C ILE A 397 -1.25 5.98 0.14
N GLY A 398 -0.59 5.78 1.29
CA GLY A 398 -0.10 6.85 2.16
C GLY A 398 -1.08 7.35 3.22
N TYR A 399 -2.15 6.61 3.53
CA TYR A 399 -3.00 6.91 4.68
C TYR A 399 -2.36 6.41 5.96
N ARG A 400 -2.60 7.14 7.05
CA ARG A 400 -2.21 6.74 8.41
C ARG A 400 -3.43 6.19 9.13
N GLN A 401 -3.21 5.38 10.16
CA GLN A 401 -4.31 4.87 10.98
C GLN A 401 -5.24 5.99 11.47
N GLY A 402 -4.69 7.09 11.98
CA GLY A 402 -5.49 8.21 12.46
C GLY A 402 -6.28 8.99 11.38
N ASP A 403 -5.95 8.81 10.08
CA ASP A 403 -6.73 9.38 8.96
C ASP A 403 -7.98 8.54 8.67
N LEU A 404 -7.95 7.26 9.09
CA LEU A 404 -8.96 6.26 8.81
C LEU A 404 -9.97 6.10 9.96
N GLU A 405 -9.62 6.53 11.16
CA GLU A 405 -10.49 6.53 12.32
C GLU A 405 -11.64 7.53 12.13
N GLU A 406 -12.85 7.12 12.40
CA GLU A 406 -13.97 8.05 12.51
C GLU A 406 -13.74 8.90 13.76
N LYS A 407 -13.43 10.18 13.58
CA LYS A 407 -13.57 11.13 14.68
C LYS A 407 -15.06 11.23 14.93
N GLY A 408 -15.51 10.66 16.03
CA GLY A 408 -16.90 10.74 16.46
C GLY A 408 -17.40 12.18 16.32
N ALA A 409 -18.52 12.32 15.61
CA ALA A 409 -19.16 13.60 15.36
C ALA A 409 -19.73 14.18 16.69
#